data_92b480544e3baa45197763dbd9852f2a
#
_entry.id   92b480544e3baa45197763dbd9852f2a
#
_cell.length_a   1.000
_cell.length_b   1.000
_cell.length_c   1.000
_cell.angle_alpha   90.00
_cell.angle_beta   90.00
_cell.angle_gamma   90.00
#
_symmetry.space_group_name_H-M   'P 1'
#
loop_
_entity.id
_entity.type
_entity.pdbx_description
1 polymer ?
#
loop_
_entity_poly.entity_id
_entity_poly.type
_entity_poly.pdbx_seq_one_letter_code
_entity_poly.pdbx_strand_id
1 'polypeptide(L)'
;MQKTAIIIPYYGKWPEWMDLYLYSCSKNPQLDFLIITDIETPHKVYSNTHFIYMTFEECCNRISQTLHVKFRPNDPYSFCACKPFYGIVFEHELVEYDWWGFGDIDLVYGDTSLLVNEKNLNKYDFITAHSDRFAGHFTIMRKESQFTHACLKIPHYKEILSGTSVSYTHLRAHET
;
A
#
# COMPACT_ATOMS: atom_id res chain seq x y z
N MET A 1 -5.66 -9.09 19.41
CA MET A 1 -4.80 -9.30 18.22
C MET A 1 -4.46 -7.94 17.66
N GLN A 2 -3.21 -7.71 17.24
CA GLN A 2 -2.78 -6.45 16.64
C GLN A 2 -3.51 -6.24 15.31
N LYS A 3 -4.04 -5.03 15.09
CA LYS A 3 -4.77 -4.67 13.87
C LYS A 3 -3.80 -4.32 12.75
N THR A 4 -4.02 -4.88 11.56
CA THR A 4 -3.17 -4.68 10.38
C THR A 4 -3.99 -4.17 9.20
N ALA A 5 -3.60 -3.03 8.62
CA ALA A 5 -4.22 -2.46 7.44
C ALA A 5 -3.33 -2.62 6.19
N ILE A 6 -3.93 -2.96 5.08
CA ILE A 6 -3.31 -2.93 3.74
C ILE A 6 -3.91 -1.76 2.95
N ILE A 7 -3.08 -0.82 2.57
CA ILE A 7 -3.47 0.40 1.85
C ILE A 7 -3.33 0.16 0.35
N ILE A 8 -4.41 0.44 -0.40
CA ILE A 8 -4.49 0.18 -1.83
C ILE A 8 -5.18 1.37 -2.52
N PRO A 9 -4.44 2.42 -2.91
CA PRO A 9 -4.98 3.43 -3.80
C PRO A 9 -5.20 2.83 -5.19
N TYR A 10 -6.44 2.91 -5.68
CA TYR A 10 -6.81 2.39 -6.98
C TYR A 10 -7.80 3.30 -7.70
N TYR A 11 -7.52 3.66 -8.94
CA TYR A 11 -8.29 4.61 -9.75
C TYR A 11 -8.49 4.08 -11.17
N GLY A 12 -9.56 4.54 -11.82
CA GLY A 12 -9.89 4.15 -13.20
C GLY A 12 -11.14 3.27 -13.27
N LYS A 13 -11.01 2.00 -13.54
CA LYS A 13 -12.13 1.04 -13.62
C LYS A 13 -11.80 -0.20 -12.82
N TRP A 14 -12.81 -0.75 -12.13
CA TRP A 14 -12.62 -2.05 -11.47
C TRP A 14 -12.22 -3.11 -12.49
N PRO A 15 -11.20 -3.92 -12.18
CA PRO A 15 -10.83 -5.03 -13.03
C PRO A 15 -11.91 -6.12 -12.99
N GLU A 16 -11.99 -6.93 -14.05
CA GLU A 16 -12.97 -8.03 -14.14
C GLU A 16 -12.85 -9.04 -13.00
N TRP A 17 -11.68 -9.17 -12.41
CA TRP A 17 -11.43 -10.06 -11.27
C TRP A 17 -11.67 -9.41 -9.89
N MET A 18 -12.29 -8.23 -9.83
CA MET A 18 -12.50 -7.52 -8.56
C MET A 18 -13.27 -8.37 -7.55
N ASP A 19 -14.29 -9.08 -7.95
CA ASP A 19 -15.05 -9.97 -7.07
C ASP A 19 -14.19 -11.11 -6.50
N LEU A 20 -13.29 -11.67 -7.30
CA LEU A 20 -12.33 -12.69 -6.86
C LEU A 20 -11.32 -12.11 -5.88
N TYR A 21 -10.81 -10.90 -6.17
CA TYR A 21 -9.92 -10.17 -5.28
C TYR A 21 -10.58 -9.96 -3.91
N LEU A 22 -11.76 -9.36 -3.87
CA LEU A 22 -12.49 -9.09 -2.61
C LEU A 22 -12.84 -10.39 -1.87
N TYR A 23 -13.20 -11.45 -2.60
CA TYR A 23 -13.41 -12.76 -1.99
C TYR A 23 -12.14 -13.29 -1.34
N SER A 24 -10.98 -13.17 -1.99
CA SER A 24 -9.71 -13.59 -1.41
C SER A 24 -9.32 -12.76 -0.18
N CYS A 25 -9.58 -11.45 -0.20
CA CYS A 25 -9.42 -10.59 0.97
C CYS A 25 -10.27 -11.07 2.15
N SER A 26 -11.54 -11.44 1.90
CA SER A 26 -12.46 -11.91 2.93
C SER A 26 -12.03 -13.19 3.66
N LYS A 27 -11.14 -13.97 3.03
CA LYS A 27 -10.56 -15.18 3.64
C LYS A 27 -9.41 -14.89 4.61
N ASN A 28 -9.03 -13.64 4.73
CA ASN A 28 -7.93 -13.17 5.56
C ASN A 28 -8.44 -12.14 6.60
N PRO A 29 -9.27 -12.57 7.58
CA PRO A 29 -9.91 -11.66 8.55
C PRO A 29 -8.93 -10.97 9.51
N GLN A 30 -7.67 -11.37 9.52
CA GLN A 30 -6.60 -10.72 10.29
C GLN A 30 -6.05 -9.46 9.61
N LEU A 31 -6.50 -9.17 8.37
CA LEU A 31 -6.13 -7.99 7.59
C LEU A 31 -7.38 -7.18 7.27
N ASP A 32 -7.29 -5.87 7.41
CA ASP A 32 -8.22 -4.91 6.84
C ASP A 32 -7.65 -4.31 5.56
N PHE A 33 -8.44 -4.27 4.50
CA PHE A 33 -8.03 -3.74 3.20
C PHE A 33 -8.67 -2.37 3.00
N LEU A 34 -7.85 -1.31 3.04
CA LEU A 34 -8.26 0.08 2.85
C LEU A 34 -8.09 0.45 1.37
N ILE A 35 -9.15 0.40 0.61
CA ILE A 35 -9.16 0.71 -0.82
C ILE A 35 -9.54 2.17 -1.00
N ILE A 36 -8.57 2.98 -1.45
CA ILE A 36 -8.73 4.44 -1.62
C ILE A 36 -9.00 4.69 -3.09
N THR A 37 -10.16 5.24 -3.40
CA THR A 37 -10.67 5.31 -4.78
C THR A 37 -11.76 6.36 -4.96
N ASP A 38 -11.98 6.78 -6.19
CA ASP A 38 -13.15 7.58 -6.62
C ASP A 38 -14.16 6.74 -7.44
N ILE A 39 -13.92 5.45 -7.56
CA ILE A 39 -14.82 4.54 -8.28
C ILE A 39 -15.97 4.16 -7.34
N GLU A 40 -17.17 4.01 -7.89
CA GLU A 40 -18.32 3.51 -7.15
C GLU A 40 -18.02 2.15 -6.49
N THR A 41 -18.41 2.02 -5.23
CA THR A 41 -18.17 0.80 -4.45
C THR A 41 -18.80 -0.41 -5.13
N PRO A 42 -18.08 -1.54 -5.26
CA PRO A 42 -18.65 -2.76 -5.82
C PRO A 42 -19.90 -3.24 -5.06
N HIS A 43 -20.82 -3.89 -5.74
CA HIS A 43 -22.05 -4.41 -5.12
C HIS A 43 -21.77 -5.43 -4.00
N LYS A 44 -20.67 -6.17 -4.12
CA LYS A 44 -20.27 -7.18 -3.13
C LYS A 44 -19.05 -6.69 -2.37
N VAL A 45 -19.24 -6.46 -1.08
CA VAL A 45 -18.20 -6.05 -0.14
C VAL A 45 -18.14 -7.01 1.04
N TYR A 46 -17.04 -7.01 1.77
CA TYR A 46 -16.83 -7.86 2.94
C TYR A 46 -16.43 -7.01 4.15
N SER A 47 -16.60 -7.57 5.35
CA SER A 47 -16.40 -6.85 6.62
C SER A 47 -15.01 -6.28 6.81
N ASN A 48 -14.00 -6.86 6.18
CA ASN A 48 -12.61 -6.44 6.23
C ASN A 48 -12.13 -5.71 4.96
N THR A 49 -13.07 -5.26 4.10
CA THR A 49 -12.76 -4.44 2.92
C THR A 49 -13.45 -3.09 3.05
N HIS A 50 -12.67 -2.03 3.19
CA HIS A 50 -13.12 -0.67 3.46
C HIS A 50 -12.81 0.23 2.27
N PHE A 51 -13.85 0.84 1.68
CA PHE A 51 -13.70 1.77 0.57
C PHE A 51 -13.69 3.19 1.10
N ILE A 52 -12.59 3.90 0.87
CA ILE A 52 -12.40 5.29 1.29
C ILE A 52 -12.47 6.15 0.03
N TYR A 53 -13.54 6.94 -0.06
CA TYR A 53 -13.70 7.83 -1.21
C TYR A 53 -12.71 8.98 -1.15
N MET A 54 -11.89 9.07 -2.17
CA MET A 54 -10.91 10.12 -2.38
C MET A 54 -10.61 10.18 -3.88
N THR A 55 -10.80 11.34 -4.50
CA THR A 55 -10.48 11.50 -5.92
C THR A 55 -8.99 11.32 -6.20
N PHE A 56 -8.66 10.96 -7.42
CA PHE A 56 -7.27 10.88 -7.87
C PHE A 56 -6.50 12.16 -7.58
N GLU A 57 -7.12 13.32 -7.85
CA GLU A 57 -6.49 14.62 -7.62
C GLU A 57 -6.27 14.91 -6.12
N GLU A 58 -7.26 14.60 -5.27
CA GLU A 58 -7.12 14.76 -3.81
C GLU A 58 -6.00 13.90 -3.25
N CYS A 59 -5.88 12.65 -3.73
CA CYS A 59 -4.80 11.76 -3.32
C CYS A 59 -3.43 12.30 -3.75
N CYS A 60 -3.30 12.78 -4.99
CA CYS A 60 -2.08 13.43 -5.47
C CYS A 60 -1.73 14.69 -4.68
N ASN A 61 -2.73 15.49 -4.30
CA ASN A 61 -2.55 16.67 -3.47
C ASN A 61 -2.08 16.29 -2.06
N ARG A 62 -2.69 15.26 -1.46
CA ARG A 62 -2.28 14.73 -0.14
C ARG A 62 -0.81 14.27 -0.16
N ILE A 63 -0.42 13.46 -1.15
CA ILE A 63 0.99 13.04 -1.31
C ILE A 63 1.91 14.25 -1.44
N SER A 64 1.52 15.22 -2.28
CA SER A 64 2.33 16.42 -2.50
C SER A 64 2.54 17.23 -1.22
N GLN A 65 1.49 17.42 -0.45
CA GLN A 65 1.53 18.18 0.81
C GLN A 65 2.33 17.44 1.89
N THR A 66 2.04 16.15 2.09
CA THR A 66 2.68 15.35 3.14
C THR A 66 4.18 15.18 2.90
N LEU A 67 4.59 14.93 1.66
CA LEU A 67 5.99 14.65 1.32
C LEU A 67 6.77 15.89 0.86
N HIS A 68 6.09 17.06 0.75
CA HIS A 68 6.67 18.29 0.23
C HIS A 68 7.30 18.12 -1.16
N VAL A 69 6.54 17.48 -2.07
CA VAL A 69 6.93 17.20 -3.46
C VAL A 69 5.85 17.69 -4.43
N LYS A 70 6.19 17.85 -5.70
CA LYS A 70 5.20 18.08 -6.75
C LYS A 70 4.80 16.75 -7.37
N PHE A 71 3.87 16.03 -6.75
CA PHE A 71 3.36 14.77 -7.29
C PHE A 71 2.15 15.05 -8.20
N ARG A 72 2.35 14.93 -9.51
CA ARG A 72 1.34 15.17 -10.56
C ARG A 72 1.52 14.15 -11.68
N PRO A 73 1.26 12.88 -11.40
CA PRO A 73 1.38 11.83 -12.41
C PRO A 73 0.25 11.92 -13.45
N ASN A 74 0.54 11.42 -14.65
CA ASN A 74 -0.44 11.35 -15.74
C ASN A 74 -1.34 10.09 -15.63
N ASP A 75 -0.95 9.12 -14.82
CA ASP A 75 -1.63 7.85 -14.67
C ASP A 75 -1.53 7.30 -13.23
N PRO A 76 -2.52 6.47 -12.81
CA PRO A 76 -2.54 5.89 -11.46
C PRO A 76 -1.40 4.90 -11.17
N TYR A 77 -0.74 4.33 -12.19
CA TYR A 77 0.37 3.40 -11.96
C TYR A 77 1.53 4.04 -11.21
N SER A 78 1.67 5.36 -11.33
CA SER A 78 2.68 6.14 -10.60
C SER A 78 2.57 6.04 -9.07
N PHE A 79 1.41 5.63 -8.53
CA PHE A 79 1.25 5.36 -7.10
C PHE A 79 2.12 4.19 -6.60
N CYS A 80 2.58 3.30 -7.49
CA CYS A 80 3.50 2.24 -7.12
C CYS A 80 4.79 2.79 -6.49
N ALA A 81 5.28 3.94 -6.95
CA ALA A 81 6.44 4.61 -6.37
C ALA A 81 6.17 5.21 -4.98
N CYS A 82 4.91 5.44 -4.64
CA CYS A 82 4.50 6.01 -3.37
C CYS A 82 4.28 4.98 -2.27
N LYS A 83 4.26 3.66 -2.57
CA LYS A 83 3.98 2.59 -1.60
C LYS A 83 4.79 2.70 -0.31
N PRO A 84 6.12 2.96 -0.34
CA PRO A 84 6.91 3.11 0.88
C PRO A 84 6.47 4.27 1.78
N PHE A 85 5.74 5.24 1.24
CA PHE A 85 5.30 6.45 1.93
C PHE A 85 3.86 6.37 2.45
N TYR A 86 3.11 5.31 2.16
CA TYR A 86 1.69 5.21 2.53
C TYR A 86 1.45 5.32 4.03
N GLY A 87 2.35 4.80 4.87
CA GLY A 87 2.23 4.92 6.32
C GLY A 87 2.22 6.35 6.83
N ILE A 88 2.87 7.28 6.11
CA ILE A 88 2.89 8.71 6.43
C ILE A 88 1.73 9.44 5.72
N VAL A 89 1.49 9.13 4.45
CA VAL A 89 0.47 9.79 3.63
C VAL A 89 -0.94 9.50 4.14
N PHE A 90 -1.18 8.29 4.65
CA PHE A 90 -2.48 7.82 5.14
C PHE A 90 -2.50 7.62 6.65
N GLU A 91 -1.72 8.43 7.39
CA GLU A 91 -1.61 8.34 8.85
C GLU A 91 -2.98 8.44 9.54
N HIS A 92 -3.88 9.27 9.03
CA HIS A 92 -5.23 9.44 9.60
C HIS A 92 -6.07 8.17 9.50
N GLU A 93 -5.98 7.45 8.40
CA GLU A 93 -6.68 6.20 8.18
C GLU A 93 -6.08 5.05 9.00
N LEU A 94 -4.86 5.23 9.51
CA LEU A 94 -4.12 4.24 10.28
C LEU A 94 -4.20 4.43 11.81
N VAL A 95 -4.99 5.37 12.32
CA VAL A 95 -5.04 5.67 13.76
C VAL A 95 -5.34 4.42 14.60
N GLU A 96 -6.29 3.59 14.18
CA GLU A 96 -6.75 2.39 14.88
C GLU A 96 -5.90 1.13 14.62
N TYR A 97 -4.81 1.24 13.83
CA TYR A 97 -3.99 0.12 13.41
C TYR A 97 -2.62 0.14 14.08
N ASP A 98 -2.13 -1.05 14.43
CA ASP A 98 -0.78 -1.27 14.95
C ASP A 98 0.23 -1.50 13.84
N TRP A 99 -0.27 -2.06 12.71
CA TRP A 99 0.50 -2.38 11.52
C TRP A 99 -0.17 -1.80 10.27
N TRP A 100 0.65 -1.38 9.34
CA TRP A 100 0.21 -0.94 8.02
C TRP A 100 1.06 -1.60 6.94
N GLY A 101 0.53 -1.67 5.75
CA GLY A 101 1.25 -2.20 4.62
C GLY A 101 0.62 -1.78 3.30
N PHE A 102 1.13 -2.35 2.24
CA PHE A 102 0.63 -2.13 0.89
C PHE A 102 0.55 -3.46 0.14
N GLY A 103 -0.35 -3.49 -0.82
CA GLY A 103 -0.59 -4.61 -1.71
C GLY A 103 -0.95 -4.13 -3.11
N ASP A 104 -1.21 -5.07 -4.00
CA ASP A 104 -1.73 -4.83 -5.33
C ASP A 104 -3.13 -5.41 -5.46
N ILE A 105 -3.93 -4.88 -6.40
CA ILE A 105 -5.31 -5.33 -6.64
C ILE A 105 -5.38 -6.52 -7.62
N ASP A 106 -4.29 -6.85 -8.25
CA ASP A 106 -4.13 -7.98 -9.18
C ASP A 106 -3.62 -9.26 -8.51
N LEU A 107 -3.85 -9.37 -7.20
CA LEU A 107 -3.49 -10.53 -6.37
C LEU A 107 -4.73 -11.36 -6.04
N VAL A 108 -4.50 -12.64 -5.82
CA VAL A 108 -5.40 -13.53 -5.08
C VAL A 108 -4.70 -13.94 -3.80
N TYR A 109 -5.18 -13.43 -2.66
CA TYR A 109 -4.60 -13.76 -1.37
C TYR A 109 -4.92 -15.20 -0.99
N GLY A 110 -3.87 -15.98 -0.73
CA GLY A 110 -3.99 -17.28 -0.06
C GLY A 110 -4.21 -17.09 1.44
N ASP A 111 -3.81 -18.09 2.23
CA ASP A 111 -3.83 -18.00 3.70
C ASP A 111 -2.66 -17.15 4.20
N THR A 112 -2.91 -15.87 4.46
CA THR A 112 -1.88 -14.95 4.97
C THR A 112 -1.60 -15.13 6.45
N SER A 113 -2.38 -15.95 7.20
CA SER A 113 -2.12 -16.24 8.62
C SER A 113 -0.78 -16.94 8.85
N LEU A 114 -0.23 -17.57 7.80
CA LEU A 114 1.12 -18.14 7.82
C LEU A 114 2.20 -17.06 8.04
N LEU A 115 1.95 -15.85 7.58
CA LEU A 115 2.87 -14.70 7.72
C LEU A 115 2.37 -13.75 8.81
N VAL A 116 1.09 -13.39 8.77
CA VAL A 116 0.46 -12.39 9.65
C VAL A 116 -0.23 -13.10 10.81
N ASN A 117 0.53 -13.36 11.85
CA ASN A 117 0.08 -14.00 13.09
C ASN A 117 0.76 -13.37 14.31
N GLU A 118 0.23 -13.57 15.50
CA GLU A 118 0.74 -12.96 16.73
C GLU A 118 2.23 -13.23 16.97
N LYS A 119 2.70 -14.44 16.66
CA LYS A 119 4.11 -14.80 16.84
C LYS A 119 5.02 -13.92 15.98
N ASN A 120 4.68 -13.75 14.71
CA ASN A 120 5.47 -12.96 13.76
C ASN A 120 5.32 -11.46 14.05
N LEU A 121 4.10 -10.98 14.32
CA LEU A 121 3.82 -9.58 14.66
C LEU A 121 4.50 -9.14 15.95
N ASN A 122 4.72 -10.04 16.92
CA ASN A 122 5.46 -9.73 18.14
C ASN A 122 6.99 -9.79 17.96
N LYS A 123 7.46 -10.51 16.94
CA LYS A 123 8.89 -10.77 16.75
C LYS A 123 9.56 -9.80 15.79
N TYR A 124 8.85 -9.35 14.77
CA TYR A 124 9.41 -8.55 13.67
C TYR A 124 8.82 -7.15 13.66
N ASP A 125 9.49 -6.22 13.01
CA ASP A 125 9.01 -4.86 12.73
C ASP A 125 8.51 -4.68 11.30
N PHE A 126 8.86 -5.62 10.40
CA PHE A 126 8.27 -5.73 9.07
C PHE A 126 8.19 -7.18 8.61
N ILE A 127 7.24 -7.47 7.76
CA ILE A 127 7.00 -8.78 7.13
C ILE A 127 6.75 -8.54 5.65
N THR A 128 7.44 -9.28 4.80
CA THR A 128 7.36 -9.15 3.35
C THR A 128 7.33 -10.52 2.69
N ALA A 129 6.78 -10.61 1.48
CA ALA A 129 6.67 -11.85 0.73
C ALA A 129 8.00 -12.30 0.06
N HIS A 130 9.05 -11.47 0.11
CA HIS A 130 10.40 -11.82 -0.38
C HIS A 130 11.39 -11.92 0.77
N SER A 131 12.40 -12.79 0.61
CA SER A 131 13.44 -12.99 1.62
C SER A 131 14.55 -11.93 1.59
N ASP A 132 14.68 -11.20 0.50
CA ASP A 132 15.84 -10.33 0.19
C ASP A 132 15.46 -8.86 -0.04
N ARG A 133 14.15 -8.55 -0.16
CA ARG A 133 13.67 -7.20 -0.48
C ARG A 133 12.24 -6.96 0.00
N PHE A 134 11.81 -5.71 0.04
CA PHE A 134 10.41 -5.36 0.20
C PHE A 134 9.63 -5.73 -1.06
N ALA A 135 8.66 -6.62 -0.92
CA ALA A 135 7.79 -7.02 -2.02
C ALA A 135 6.76 -5.92 -2.30
N GLY A 136 6.73 -5.41 -3.52
CA GLY A 136 5.77 -4.38 -3.93
C GLY A 136 4.32 -4.84 -3.84
N HIS A 137 4.07 -6.14 -3.99
CA HIS A 137 2.75 -6.75 -3.96
C HIS A 137 2.25 -7.11 -2.56
N PHE A 138 3.13 -7.29 -1.55
CA PHE A 138 2.74 -7.51 -0.16
C PHE A 138 3.90 -7.25 0.80
N THR A 139 3.79 -6.18 1.55
CA THR A 139 4.69 -5.85 2.67
C THR A 139 3.89 -5.15 3.75
N ILE A 140 4.10 -5.53 5.00
CA ILE A 140 3.53 -4.87 6.17
C ILE A 140 4.63 -4.44 7.13
N MET A 141 4.42 -3.35 7.84
CA MET A 141 5.36 -2.74 8.80
C MET A 141 4.63 -2.36 10.07
N ARG A 142 5.30 -2.48 11.21
CA ARG A 142 4.80 -1.95 12.48
C ARG A 142 4.76 -0.42 12.40
N LYS A 143 3.61 0.18 12.73
CA LYS A 143 3.39 1.64 12.61
C LYS A 143 4.43 2.44 13.41
N GLU A 144 4.68 2.04 14.65
CA GLU A 144 5.61 2.71 15.55
C GLU A 144 7.09 2.35 15.31
N SER A 145 7.40 1.60 14.25
CA SER A 145 8.78 1.22 13.94
C SER A 145 9.51 2.33 13.17
N GLN A 146 10.85 2.26 13.20
CA GLN A 146 11.70 3.13 12.38
C GLN A 146 11.45 2.98 10.87
N PHE A 147 10.89 1.85 10.43
CA PHE A 147 10.64 1.55 9.01
C PHE A 147 9.57 2.45 8.40
N THR A 148 8.56 2.87 9.17
CA THR A 148 7.52 3.81 8.70
C THR A 148 8.13 5.11 8.16
N HIS A 149 9.19 5.60 8.80
CA HIS A 149 9.86 6.84 8.38
C HIS A 149 11.14 6.62 7.58
N ALA A 150 11.59 5.36 7.42
CA ALA A 150 12.80 5.04 6.67
C ALA A 150 12.73 5.46 5.20
N CYS A 151 11.52 5.49 4.62
CA CYS A 151 11.28 5.96 3.26
C CYS A 151 11.76 7.39 3.02
N LEU A 152 11.73 8.27 4.03
CA LEU A 152 12.22 9.64 3.93
C LEU A 152 13.75 9.73 3.77
N LYS A 153 14.47 8.63 4.00
CA LYS A 153 15.92 8.52 3.81
C LYS A 153 16.30 7.96 2.43
N ILE A 154 15.32 7.59 1.60
CA ILE A 154 15.59 7.14 0.23
C ILE A 154 16.23 8.29 -0.56
N PRO A 155 17.44 8.09 -1.14
CA PRO A 155 18.09 9.14 -1.91
C PRO A 155 17.20 9.60 -3.07
N HIS A 156 17.14 10.91 -3.27
CA HIS A 156 16.42 11.51 -4.41
C HIS A 156 14.92 11.18 -4.52
N TYR A 157 14.27 10.75 -3.42
CA TYR A 157 12.85 10.39 -3.48
C TYR A 157 11.97 11.55 -3.98
N LYS A 158 12.33 12.80 -3.66
CA LYS A 158 11.57 13.98 -4.10
C LYS A 158 11.61 14.16 -5.60
N GLU A 159 12.79 13.99 -6.19
CA GLU A 159 13.00 14.06 -7.64
C GLU A 159 12.29 12.92 -8.35
N ILE A 160 12.37 11.72 -7.80
CA ILE A 160 11.68 10.53 -8.33
C ILE A 160 10.16 10.76 -8.35
N LEU A 161 9.58 11.17 -7.22
CA LEU A 161 8.14 11.40 -7.11
C LEU A 161 7.65 12.61 -7.92
N SER A 162 8.50 13.61 -8.13
CA SER A 162 8.18 14.79 -8.96
C SER A 162 8.34 14.53 -10.46
N GLY A 163 8.81 13.36 -10.87
CA GLY A 163 9.06 13.05 -12.28
C GLY A 163 10.22 13.86 -12.91
N THR A 164 11.07 14.48 -12.08
CA THR A 164 12.22 15.28 -12.54
C THR A 164 13.51 14.48 -12.61
N SER A 165 13.53 13.27 -12.07
CA SER A 165 14.67 12.34 -12.13
C SER A 165 14.46 11.25 -13.18
N VAL A 166 15.56 10.94 -13.84
CA VAL A 166 15.65 9.99 -14.94
C VAL A 166 15.30 8.57 -14.49
N SER A 167 14.36 7.96 -15.23
CA SER A 167 14.30 6.54 -15.53
C SER A 167 14.26 5.51 -14.36
N TYR A 168 13.10 4.88 -14.26
CA TYR A 168 12.83 3.57 -13.64
C TYR A 168 13.81 2.43 -14.03
N THR A 169 14.72 2.65 -14.96
CA THR A 169 15.68 1.67 -15.46
C THR A 169 16.72 1.24 -14.42
N HIS A 170 16.99 2.04 -13.39
CA HIS A 170 17.96 1.68 -12.35
C HIS A 170 17.41 0.79 -11.23
N LEU A 171 16.11 0.68 -11.06
CA LEU A 171 15.51 -0.23 -10.08
C LEU A 171 15.34 -1.67 -10.62
N ARG A 172 15.43 -1.86 -11.95
CA ARG A 172 15.41 -3.17 -12.60
C ARG A 172 16.79 -3.75 -12.92
N ALA A 173 17.87 -3.01 -12.69
CA ALA A 173 19.23 -3.42 -13.08
C ALA A 173 19.87 -4.49 -12.16
N HIS A 174 19.12 -5.07 -11.24
CA HIS A 174 19.59 -6.18 -10.39
C HIS A 174 18.77 -7.47 -10.56
N GLU A 175 18.00 -7.59 -11.65
CA GLU A 175 17.36 -8.84 -12.05
C GLU A 175 18.17 -9.52 -13.17
N THR A 176 19.40 -9.94 -12.86
CA THR A 176 20.14 -10.96 -13.63
C THR A 176 20.81 -11.91 -12.66
#